data_d3d564c48f9aea27ee6b2ef48a2bf161
#
_entry.id   d3d564c48f9aea27ee6b2ef48a2bf161
#
_cell.length_a   1.000
_cell.length_b   1.000
_cell.length_c   1.000
_cell.angle_alpha   90.00
_cell.angle_beta   90.00
_cell.angle_gamma   90.00
#
_symmetry.space_group_name_H-M   'P 1'
#
loop_
_entity.id
_entity.type
_entity.pdbx_description
1 polymer ?
#
loop_
_entity_poly.entity_id
_entity_poly.type
_entity_poly.pdbx_seq_one_letter_code
_entity_poly.pdbx_strand_id
1 'polypeptide(L)'
;MAISQELTERFFRYAAIASQSDVKSSQLPSSSGQLTLARLLAKEMVGLGVSDVVVDDSAIVTGVWRGTRSDAPRIGFIAHLDTADVGLSASVRPQIHRFSGDDLCLNREENIWLRVEQFPEMRQWLNQDIITSDGTSVLGADNKAAIALIMTLLARLDETGTYGDIAIAFVPDEEIGLRGARALDLERFSCDFAYTIDCCELGEVVSENFNAASCEVVFEGVSAHPMSAKGKLVNPILMAQDFISQFDRTDTPEHTEDRAGFFWMTDLVANDSKATLQVLIRDFDNASFIARKEKITAAVVTTRNRYPSSDIQHSFADGYRNVGDYLSDDPRAMSLLLRAFDSVKVKPKLISMRGGTDGAVLSERGIPTPNMFTGAYNFHSRFEFLPIPAFVKSFEVVATICQLAATQR
;
A
#
# COMPACT_ATOMS: atom_id res chain seq x y z
N MET A 1 3.65 31.14 5.64
CA MET A 1 2.40 30.37 5.52
C MET A 1 2.32 29.38 6.69
N ALA A 2 1.10 29.12 7.23
CA ALA A 2 0.93 28.10 8.26
C ALA A 2 1.15 26.69 7.64
N ILE A 3 1.70 25.75 8.43
CA ILE A 3 1.96 24.37 7.94
C ILE A 3 0.69 23.73 7.41
N SER A 4 -0.43 23.86 8.13
CA SER A 4 -1.72 23.31 7.73
C SER A 4 -2.18 23.81 6.36
N GLN A 5 -2.01 25.10 6.09
CA GLN A 5 -2.37 25.68 4.81
C GLN A 5 -1.49 25.17 3.67
N GLU A 6 -0.17 25.11 3.88
CA GLU A 6 0.76 24.62 2.85
C GLU A 6 0.53 23.15 2.52
N LEU A 7 0.33 22.31 3.54
CA LEU A 7 -0.01 20.89 3.34
C LEU A 7 -1.29 20.72 2.54
N THR A 8 -2.35 21.47 2.88
CA THR A 8 -3.64 21.41 2.20
C THR A 8 -3.55 21.89 0.75
N GLU A 9 -2.84 22.99 0.48
CA GLU A 9 -2.67 23.52 -0.89
C GLU A 9 -1.87 22.55 -1.77
N ARG A 10 -0.80 21.93 -1.25
CA ARG A 10 -0.05 20.89 -1.97
C ARG A 10 -0.90 19.64 -2.22
N PHE A 11 -1.57 19.16 -1.18
CA PHE A 11 -2.44 18.00 -1.30
C PHE A 11 -3.51 18.22 -2.37
N PHE A 12 -4.22 19.34 -2.36
CA PHE A 12 -5.26 19.67 -3.36
C PHE A 12 -4.68 19.71 -4.77
N ARG A 13 -3.51 20.30 -4.94
CA ARG A 13 -2.83 20.36 -6.23
C ARG A 13 -2.47 18.97 -6.77
N TYR A 14 -1.99 18.07 -5.93
CA TYR A 14 -1.64 16.71 -6.33
C TYR A 14 -2.88 15.82 -6.50
N ALA A 15 -3.89 15.98 -5.65
CA ALA A 15 -5.16 15.27 -5.77
C ALA A 15 -5.92 15.61 -7.07
N ALA A 16 -5.76 16.84 -7.58
CA ALA A 16 -6.37 17.24 -8.84
C ALA A 16 -5.84 16.49 -10.08
N ILE A 17 -4.69 15.81 -9.98
CA ILE A 17 -4.14 14.99 -11.05
C ILE A 17 -4.71 13.59 -10.92
N ALA A 18 -5.53 13.18 -11.89
CA ALA A 18 -6.07 11.82 -11.95
C ALA A 18 -4.93 10.83 -12.25
N SER A 19 -4.54 10.02 -11.25
CA SER A 19 -3.44 9.06 -11.33
C SER A 19 -3.83 7.65 -10.88
N GLN A 20 -5.11 7.32 -11.01
CA GLN A 20 -5.63 5.98 -10.69
C GLN A 20 -4.87 4.90 -11.47
N SER A 21 -4.47 3.82 -10.78
CA SER A 21 -3.81 2.68 -11.42
C SER A 21 -4.82 1.82 -12.19
N ASP A 22 -4.34 1.11 -13.22
CA ASP A 22 -5.12 0.19 -14.04
C ASP A 22 -4.54 -1.23 -13.97
N VAL A 23 -5.20 -2.10 -13.22
CA VAL A 23 -4.79 -3.51 -13.05
C VAL A 23 -4.74 -4.30 -14.36
N LYS A 24 -5.45 -3.84 -15.42
CA LYS A 24 -5.45 -4.49 -16.74
C LYS A 24 -4.26 -4.09 -17.59
N SER A 25 -3.58 -3.01 -17.23
CA SER A 25 -2.38 -2.55 -17.95
C SER A 25 -1.16 -3.38 -17.56
N SER A 26 -0.44 -3.88 -18.56
CA SER A 26 0.88 -4.50 -18.37
C SER A 26 2.03 -3.48 -18.36
N GLN A 27 1.74 -2.22 -18.68
CA GLN A 27 2.75 -1.16 -18.70
C GLN A 27 3.05 -0.65 -17.29
N LEU A 28 4.22 -0.06 -17.10
CA LEU A 28 4.61 0.66 -15.90
C LEU A 28 5.08 2.06 -16.32
N PRO A 29 4.41 3.16 -15.91
CA PRO A 29 3.19 3.16 -15.08
C PRO A 29 1.96 2.64 -15.82
N SER A 30 0.97 2.13 -15.09
CA SER A 30 -0.27 1.63 -15.66
C SER A 30 -1.18 2.73 -16.22
N SER A 31 -0.99 3.99 -15.80
CA SER A 31 -1.75 5.14 -16.27
C SER A 31 -0.87 6.37 -16.51
N SER A 32 -1.23 7.18 -17.51
CA SER A 32 -0.49 8.39 -17.89
C SER A 32 -0.55 9.50 -16.83
N GLY A 33 -1.56 9.50 -15.96
CA GLY A 33 -1.69 10.47 -14.88
C GLY A 33 -0.57 10.37 -13.87
N GLN A 34 -0.07 9.18 -13.59
CA GLN A 34 1.07 8.95 -12.71
C GLN A 34 2.35 9.62 -13.27
N LEU A 35 2.62 9.48 -14.58
CA LEU A 35 3.74 10.16 -15.22
C LEU A 35 3.58 11.69 -15.19
N THR A 36 2.35 12.18 -15.33
CA THR A 36 2.05 13.62 -15.21
C THR A 36 2.38 14.13 -13.81
N LEU A 37 1.96 13.41 -12.77
CA LEU A 37 2.27 13.74 -11.38
C LEU A 37 3.78 13.65 -11.12
N ALA A 38 4.44 12.59 -11.59
CA ALA A 38 5.89 12.39 -11.46
C ALA A 38 6.69 13.58 -12.01
N ARG A 39 6.34 14.04 -13.21
CA ARG A 39 7.01 15.20 -13.85
C ARG A 39 6.76 16.51 -13.09
N LEU A 40 5.56 16.71 -12.54
CA LEU A 40 5.26 17.86 -11.69
C LEU A 40 6.15 17.85 -10.44
N LEU A 41 6.19 16.70 -9.73
CA LEU A 41 6.97 16.54 -8.51
C LEU A 41 8.47 16.74 -8.76
N ALA A 42 9.02 16.16 -9.82
CA ALA A 42 10.41 16.35 -10.18
C ALA A 42 10.74 17.82 -10.45
N LYS A 43 9.87 18.55 -11.16
CA LYS A 43 10.03 19.98 -11.40
C LYS A 43 10.03 20.78 -10.10
N GLU A 44 9.11 20.45 -9.17
CA GLU A 44 9.05 21.10 -7.86
C GLU A 44 10.27 20.77 -7.02
N MET A 45 10.73 19.50 -7.00
CA MET A 45 11.95 19.08 -6.29
C MET A 45 13.18 19.88 -6.75
N VAL A 46 13.37 20.03 -8.05
CA VAL A 46 14.45 20.86 -8.60
C VAL A 46 14.33 22.32 -8.11
N GLY A 47 13.11 22.87 -8.13
CA GLY A 47 12.84 24.23 -7.65
C GLY A 47 13.07 24.43 -6.15
N LEU A 48 13.05 23.33 -5.39
CA LEU A 48 13.32 23.30 -3.93
C LEU A 48 14.79 23.00 -3.63
N GLY A 49 15.68 22.85 -4.63
CA GLY A 49 17.09 22.60 -4.41
C GLY A 49 17.48 21.13 -4.22
N VAL A 50 16.58 20.20 -4.49
CA VAL A 50 16.90 18.75 -4.49
C VAL A 50 17.88 18.43 -5.61
N SER A 51 18.94 17.70 -5.30
CA SER A 51 19.98 17.26 -6.24
C SER A 51 19.62 15.91 -6.89
N ASP A 52 20.25 15.62 -8.02
CA ASP A 52 20.18 14.32 -8.71
C ASP A 52 18.74 13.87 -9.01
N VAL A 53 17.86 14.85 -9.31
CA VAL A 53 16.44 14.57 -9.62
C VAL A 53 16.33 13.90 -10.98
N VAL A 54 15.75 12.71 -11.01
CA VAL A 54 15.50 11.93 -12.22
C VAL A 54 14.04 11.45 -12.23
N VAL A 55 13.44 11.47 -13.41
CA VAL A 55 12.21 10.75 -13.73
C VAL A 55 12.55 9.74 -14.79
N ASP A 56 12.37 8.47 -14.54
CA ASP A 56 12.60 7.42 -15.51
C ASP A 56 11.37 7.13 -16.40
N ASP A 57 11.54 6.21 -17.35
CA ASP A 57 10.47 5.81 -18.28
C ASP A 57 9.29 5.10 -17.57
N SER A 58 9.52 4.58 -16.36
CA SER A 58 8.51 3.97 -15.52
C SER A 58 7.78 4.97 -14.62
N ALA A 59 8.01 6.28 -14.79
CA ALA A 59 7.50 7.35 -13.93
C ALA A 59 8.02 7.30 -12.47
N ILE A 60 9.11 6.58 -12.20
CA ILE A 60 9.77 6.62 -10.89
C ILE A 60 10.56 7.91 -10.79
N VAL A 61 10.29 8.68 -9.74
CA VAL A 61 11.02 9.90 -9.42
C VAL A 61 11.99 9.62 -8.29
N THR A 62 13.26 9.96 -8.47
CA THR A 62 14.25 9.92 -7.39
C THR A 62 14.97 11.26 -7.26
N GLY A 63 15.47 11.56 -6.07
CA GLY A 63 16.29 12.74 -5.82
C GLY A 63 16.91 12.70 -4.44
N VAL A 64 17.87 13.59 -4.17
CA VAL A 64 18.57 13.67 -2.90
C VAL A 64 18.61 15.10 -2.43
N TRP A 65 18.05 15.36 -1.25
CA TRP A 65 18.36 16.58 -0.50
C TRP A 65 19.71 16.41 0.17
N ARG A 66 20.65 17.27 -0.16
CA ARG A 66 22.00 17.22 0.41
C ARG A 66 22.02 17.84 1.78
N GLY A 67 22.35 17.04 2.79
CA GLY A 67 22.54 17.50 4.16
C GLY A 67 23.91 18.15 4.38
N THR A 68 24.05 18.77 5.53
CA THR A 68 25.32 19.39 5.98
C THR A 68 26.16 18.47 6.84
N ARG A 69 25.62 17.29 7.22
CA ARG A 69 26.28 16.30 8.09
C ARG A 69 26.52 14.99 7.35
N SER A 70 27.77 14.78 6.95
CA SER A 70 28.22 13.55 6.28
C SER A 70 28.35 12.34 7.23
N ASP A 71 28.37 12.56 8.55
CA ASP A 71 28.45 11.52 9.59
C ASP A 71 27.06 11.08 10.11
N ALA A 72 26.00 11.76 9.72
CA ALA A 72 24.63 11.35 10.03
C ALA A 72 24.12 10.26 9.05
N PRO A 73 23.23 9.37 9.49
CA PRO A 73 22.65 8.38 8.59
C PRO A 73 21.90 9.07 7.45
N ARG A 74 22.00 8.50 6.27
CA ARG A 74 21.19 8.89 5.11
C ARG A 74 19.82 8.21 5.23
N ILE A 75 18.78 9.00 5.39
CA ILE A 75 17.41 8.50 5.51
C ILE A 75 16.65 8.62 4.19
N GLY A 76 15.68 7.73 3.96
CA GLY A 76 14.82 7.76 2.77
C GLY A 76 13.37 8.04 3.11
N PHE A 77 12.64 8.68 2.17
CA PHE A 77 11.18 8.73 2.17
C PHE A 77 10.67 8.25 0.82
N ILE A 78 9.67 7.37 0.85
CA ILE A 78 9.00 6.85 -0.33
C ILE A 78 7.50 7.05 -0.21
N ALA A 79 6.84 7.41 -1.31
CA ALA A 79 5.38 7.47 -1.44
C ALA A 79 4.97 7.07 -2.85
N HIS A 80 3.74 6.56 -3.00
CA HIS A 80 3.27 6.17 -4.32
C HIS A 80 2.43 7.26 -5.01
N LEU A 81 2.43 7.20 -6.35
CA LEU A 81 1.82 8.19 -7.23
C LEU A 81 0.35 7.87 -7.56
N ASP A 82 0.02 6.59 -7.56
CA ASP A 82 -1.31 6.12 -7.93
C ASP A 82 -2.32 6.25 -6.79
N THR A 83 -3.57 6.10 -7.17
CA THR A 83 -4.70 5.90 -6.26
C THR A 83 -5.42 4.62 -6.68
N ALA A 84 -6.05 3.94 -5.73
CA ALA A 84 -6.79 2.71 -5.96
C ALA A 84 -7.95 2.90 -6.95
N ASP A 85 -8.14 1.93 -7.86
CA ASP A 85 -9.35 1.80 -8.66
C ASP A 85 -10.40 0.96 -7.90
N VAL A 86 -11.36 1.63 -7.33
CA VAL A 86 -12.50 1.00 -6.64
C VAL A 86 -13.83 1.18 -7.41
N GLY A 87 -13.74 1.43 -8.71
CA GLY A 87 -14.91 1.63 -9.57
C GLY A 87 -15.57 3.01 -9.41
N LEU A 88 -14.85 3.99 -8.86
CA LEU A 88 -15.27 5.37 -8.73
C LEU A 88 -14.57 6.26 -9.77
N SER A 89 -14.93 7.54 -9.82
CA SER A 89 -14.26 8.52 -10.68
C SER A 89 -12.77 8.66 -10.33
N ALA A 90 -11.89 8.69 -11.33
CA ALA A 90 -10.48 9.03 -11.14
C ALA A 90 -10.25 10.52 -10.86
N SER A 91 -11.25 11.38 -11.12
CA SER A 91 -11.17 12.83 -10.91
C SER A 91 -11.60 13.19 -9.49
N VAL A 92 -10.66 13.62 -8.68
CA VAL A 92 -10.88 13.98 -7.28
C VAL A 92 -11.25 15.44 -7.16
N ARG A 93 -12.30 15.73 -6.37
CA ARG A 93 -12.76 17.09 -6.03
C ARG A 93 -12.68 17.27 -4.52
N PRO A 94 -11.53 17.67 -3.97
CA PRO A 94 -11.34 17.78 -2.54
C PRO A 94 -12.12 18.99 -1.98
N GLN A 95 -12.67 18.80 -0.78
CA GLN A 95 -13.44 19.80 -0.04
C GLN A 95 -12.95 19.88 1.40
N ILE A 96 -13.13 21.03 2.04
CA ILE A 96 -12.88 21.20 3.48
C ILE A 96 -14.19 21.40 4.18
N HIS A 97 -14.43 20.65 5.24
CA HIS A 97 -15.60 20.77 6.10
C HIS A 97 -15.17 21.08 7.53
N ARG A 98 -15.81 22.09 8.13
CA ARG A 98 -15.75 22.27 9.58
C ARG A 98 -16.68 21.26 10.23
N PHE A 99 -16.13 20.25 10.90
CA PHE A 99 -16.95 19.19 11.48
C PHE A 99 -17.60 19.64 12.78
N SER A 100 -18.94 19.73 12.80
CA SER A 100 -19.77 20.16 13.95
C SER A 100 -20.25 18.99 14.82
N GLY A 101 -20.04 17.74 14.41
CA GLY A 101 -20.57 16.54 15.05
C GLY A 101 -21.76 15.92 14.33
N ASP A 102 -22.26 16.58 13.29
CA ASP A 102 -23.35 16.11 12.44
C ASP A 102 -22.82 15.40 11.19
N ASP A 103 -23.70 14.67 10.48
CA ASP A 103 -23.38 14.07 9.19
C ASP A 103 -22.91 15.12 8.19
N LEU A 104 -21.87 14.83 7.40
CA LEU A 104 -21.36 15.70 6.36
C LEU A 104 -21.98 15.38 5.01
N CYS A 105 -22.63 16.38 4.39
CA CYS A 105 -23.09 16.28 3.01
C CYS A 105 -21.91 16.46 2.06
N LEU A 106 -21.43 15.38 1.43
CA LEU A 106 -20.34 15.43 0.46
C LEU A 106 -20.85 15.90 -0.91
N ASN A 107 -22.03 15.42 -1.32
CA ASN A 107 -22.65 15.77 -2.60
C ASN A 107 -24.17 15.75 -2.47
N ARG A 108 -24.79 16.92 -2.65
CA ARG A 108 -26.25 17.04 -2.55
C ARG A 108 -26.98 16.47 -3.76
N GLU A 109 -26.41 16.62 -4.94
CA GLU A 109 -27.03 16.17 -6.19
C GLU A 109 -27.07 14.63 -6.25
N GLU A 110 -25.98 13.98 -5.84
CA GLU A 110 -25.86 12.52 -5.78
C GLU A 110 -26.35 11.94 -4.44
N ASN A 111 -26.82 12.78 -3.51
CA ASN A 111 -27.25 12.39 -2.16
C ASN A 111 -26.20 11.57 -1.39
N ILE A 112 -24.92 11.97 -1.48
CA ILE A 112 -23.79 11.31 -0.80
C ILE A 112 -23.51 11.98 0.54
N TRP A 113 -23.55 11.20 1.62
CA TRP A 113 -23.37 11.67 2.98
C TRP A 113 -22.33 10.80 3.72
N LEU A 114 -21.38 11.43 4.35
CA LEU A 114 -20.49 10.80 5.32
C LEU A 114 -21.18 10.85 6.69
N ARG A 115 -21.68 9.68 7.13
CA ARG A 115 -22.56 9.58 8.30
C ARG A 115 -21.77 9.21 9.55
N VAL A 116 -21.94 9.99 10.61
CA VAL A 116 -21.24 9.80 11.90
C VAL A 116 -21.61 8.47 12.57
N GLU A 117 -22.80 7.93 12.31
CA GLU A 117 -23.21 6.61 12.82
C GLU A 117 -22.42 5.48 12.16
N GLN A 118 -22.13 5.60 10.85
CA GLN A 118 -21.37 4.61 10.08
C GLN A 118 -19.86 4.74 10.30
N PHE A 119 -19.39 5.95 10.57
CA PHE A 119 -17.98 6.31 10.73
C PHE A 119 -17.76 7.05 12.07
N PRO A 120 -17.91 6.36 13.21
CA PRO A 120 -17.88 6.97 14.55
C PRO A 120 -16.52 7.57 14.92
N GLU A 121 -15.44 7.17 14.25
CA GLU A 121 -14.10 7.73 14.39
C GLU A 121 -14.03 9.23 14.07
N MET A 122 -14.97 9.76 13.29
CA MET A 122 -15.09 11.20 13.05
C MET A 122 -15.27 12.01 14.34
N ARG A 123 -15.92 11.42 15.36
CA ARG A 123 -16.25 12.14 16.61
C ARG A 123 -15.04 12.72 17.34
N GLN A 124 -13.86 12.08 17.19
CA GLN A 124 -12.61 12.59 17.79
C GLN A 124 -12.17 13.93 17.15
N TRP A 125 -12.70 14.28 15.99
CA TRP A 125 -12.36 15.47 15.22
C TRP A 125 -13.41 16.59 15.36
N LEU A 126 -14.24 16.55 16.39
CA LEU A 126 -15.24 17.58 16.66
C LEU A 126 -14.59 18.98 16.69
N ASN A 127 -15.20 19.93 16.00
CA ASN A 127 -14.70 21.30 15.82
C ASN A 127 -13.32 21.37 15.15
N GLN A 128 -12.96 20.39 14.31
CA GLN A 128 -11.77 20.42 13.47
C GLN A 128 -12.16 20.49 11.99
N ASP A 129 -11.22 20.93 11.17
CA ASP A 129 -11.38 20.93 9.73
C ASP A 129 -10.97 19.58 9.16
N ILE A 130 -11.83 19.01 8.32
CA ILE A 130 -11.68 17.69 7.70
C ILE A 130 -11.70 17.86 6.18
N ILE A 131 -10.76 17.24 5.48
CA ILE A 131 -10.74 17.16 4.03
C ILE A 131 -11.45 15.88 3.59
N THR A 132 -12.34 15.98 2.60
CA THR A 132 -13.02 14.86 1.93
C THR A 132 -12.99 15.07 0.43
N SER A 133 -13.32 14.03 -0.36
CA SER A 133 -13.78 14.24 -1.75
C SER A 133 -15.27 14.64 -1.75
N ASP A 134 -15.82 14.90 -2.95
CA ASP A 134 -17.28 15.06 -3.13
C ASP A 134 -18.03 13.70 -3.13
N GLY A 135 -17.35 12.60 -2.79
CA GLY A 135 -17.90 11.26 -2.75
C GLY A 135 -18.11 10.60 -4.12
N THR A 136 -17.81 11.28 -5.23
CA THR A 136 -17.81 10.64 -6.57
C THR A 136 -16.52 9.89 -6.85
N SER A 137 -15.46 10.17 -6.07
CA SER A 137 -14.16 9.53 -6.11
C SER A 137 -13.70 9.14 -4.71
N VAL A 138 -12.59 8.39 -4.60
CA VAL A 138 -11.78 8.39 -3.37
C VAL A 138 -11.22 9.78 -3.12
N LEU A 139 -10.73 10.08 -1.92
CA LEU A 139 -10.03 11.34 -1.67
C LEU A 139 -8.60 11.31 -2.23
N GLY A 140 -7.97 10.14 -2.20
CA GLY A 140 -6.58 9.93 -2.61
C GLY A 140 -5.59 10.47 -1.58
N ALA A 141 -5.96 10.55 -0.30
CA ALA A 141 -4.99 10.75 0.77
C ALA A 141 -3.98 9.60 0.81
N ASP A 142 -4.42 8.43 0.48
CA ASP A 142 -3.66 7.27 0.06
C ASP A 142 -3.29 7.42 -1.43
N ASN A 143 -2.06 7.84 -1.82
CA ASN A 143 -0.95 8.22 -0.92
C ASN A 143 -0.48 9.67 -1.18
N LYS A 144 -1.33 10.51 -1.81
CA LYS A 144 -0.99 11.92 -2.12
C LYS A 144 -0.83 12.80 -0.88
N ALA A 145 -1.35 12.36 0.28
CA ALA A 145 -1.04 13.02 1.55
C ALA A 145 0.46 12.85 1.88
N ALA A 146 1.02 11.65 1.75
CA ALA A 146 2.46 11.43 1.94
C ALA A 146 3.30 12.26 0.98
N ILE A 147 2.91 12.32 -0.30
CA ILE A 147 3.59 13.19 -1.28
C ILE A 147 3.59 14.64 -0.80
N ALA A 148 2.44 15.15 -0.33
CA ALA A 148 2.36 16.53 0.18
C ALA A 148 3.21 16.74 1.44
N LEU A 149 3.28 15.74 2.35
CA LEU A 149 4.15 15.76 3.52
C LEU A 149 5.63 15.88 3.13
N ILE A 150 6.09 15.00 2.24
CA ILE A 150 7.49 14.97 1.77
C ILE A 150 7.83 16.27 1.06
N MET A 151 6.99 16.75 0.15
CA MET A 151 7.24 18.00 -0.58
C MET A 151 7.19 19.24 0.32
N THR A 152 6.38 19.23 1.38
CA THR A 152 6.35 20.30 2.38
C THR A 152 7.59 20.24 3.27
N LEU A 153 8.06 19.04 3.63
CA LEU A 153 9.33 18.86 4.33
C LEU A 153 10.46 19.51 3.53
N LEU A 154 10.62 19.13 2.25
CA LEU A 154 11.67 19.68 1.37
C LEU A 154 11.62 21.20 1.26
N ALA A 155 10.43 21.79 1.20
CA ALA A 155 10.25 23.25 1.15
C ALA A 155 10.61 23.96 2.47
N ARG A 156 10.71 23.22 3.57
CA ARG A 156 10.98 23.75 4.91
C ARG A 156 12.34 23.33 5.49
N LEU A 157 13.07 22.45 4.78
CA LEU A 157 14.45 22.16 5.12
C LEU A 157 15.29 23.42 4.89
N ASP A 158 15.95 23.87 5.93
CA ASP A 158 16.85 25.03 5.86
C ASP A 158 18.24 24.53 5.44
N GLU A 159 18.82 25.14 4.39
CA GLU A 159 20.19 24.86 3.96
C GLU A 159 21.23 25.13 5.07
N THR A 160 20.89 25.96 6.07
CA THR A 160 21.69 26.20 7.24
C THR A 160 21.48 25.20 8.37
N GLY A 161 20.44 24.37 8.24
CA GLY A 161 20.08 23.32 9.19
C GLY A 161 21.10 22.19 9.20
N THR A 162 21.13 21.47 10.32
CA THR A 162 22.04 20.34 10.51
C THR A 162 21.29 19.05 10.22
N TYR A 163 21.39 18.52 8.99
CA TYR A 163 20.72 17.29 8.55
C TYR A 163 21.73 16.36 7.84
N GLY A 164 21.47 15.06 7.88
CA GLY A 164 22.05 14.09 6.94
C GLY A 164 21.43 14.20 5.56
N ASP A 165 21.96 13.47 4.59
CA ASP A 165 21.34 13.36 3.27
C ASP A 165 19.95 12.71 3.39
N ILE A 166 18.97 13.21 2.61
CA ILE A 166 17.62 12.67 2.54
C ILE A 166 17.37 12.19 1.11
N ALA A 167 17.18 10.88 0.94
CA ALA A 167 16.79 10.27 -0.31
C ALA A 167 15.26 10.31 -0.47
N ILE A 168 14.78 10.66 -1.65
CA ILE A 168 13.35 10.76 -1.96
C ILE A 168 13.04 9.83 -3.14
N ALA A 169 11.95 9.07 -3.03
CA ALA A 169 11.37 8.33 -4.15
C ALA A 169 9.86 8.52 -4.22
N PHE A 170 9.34 8.76 -5.43
CA PHE A 170 7.93 8.64 -5.74
C PHE A 170 7.76 7.57 -6.80
N VAL A 171 6.94 6.57 -6.51
CA VAL A 171 6.83 5.35 -7.33
C VAL A 171 5.41 5.11 -7.83
N PRO A 172 5.22 4.53 -9.01
CA PRO A 172 3.91 4.21 -9.55
C PRO A 172 3.42 2.83 -9.11
N ASP A 173 2.10 2.59 -9.28
CA ASP A 173 1.47 1.28 -9.26
C ASP A 173 1.71 0.47 -7.97
N GLU A 174 1.64 1.13 -6.82
CA GLU A 174 1.64 0.47 -5.51
C GLU A 174 0.41 -0.41 -5.37
N GLU A 175 -0.77 0.14 -5.64
CA GLU A 175 -2.10 -0.40 -5.44
C GLU A 175 -2.40 -1.67 -6.27
N ILE A 176 -1.59 -1.93 -7.27
CA ILE A 176 -1.71 -3.08 -8.16
C ILE A 176 -0.49 -4.01 -8.09
N GLY A 177 0.14 -4.08 -6.91
CA GLY A 177 1.17 -5.07 -6.60
C GLY A 177 2.58 -4.53 -6.39
N LEU A 178 2.72 -3.30 -5.85
CA LEU A 178 4.01 -2.72 -5.45
C LEU A 178 5.01 -2.63 -6.62
N ARG A 179 4.49 -2.38 -7.84
CA ARG A 179 5.26 -2.52 -9.09
C ARG A 179 6.40 -1.52 -9.17
N GLY A 180 6.13 -0.27 -8.75
CA GLY A 180 7.11 0.80 -8.73
C GLY A 180 8.25 0.56 -7.73
N ALA A 181 7.95 0.13 -6.51
CA ALA A 181 8.98 -0.18 -5.51
C ALA A 181 9.87 -1.36 -5.93
N ARG A 182 9.30 -2.34 -6.67
CA ARG A 182 10.09 -3.43 -7.24
C ARG A 182 11.05 -2.96 -8.33
N ALA A 183 10.62 -2.00 -9.15
CA ALA A 183 11.41 -1.44 -10.25
C ALA A 183 12.37 -0.33 -9.79
N LEU A 184 12.23 0.19 -8.58
CA LEU A 184 13.05 1.29 -8.06
C LEU A 184 14.55 0.93 -8.07
N ASP A 185 15.35 1.80 -8.67
CA ASP A 185 16.81 1.71 -8.65
C ASP A 185 17.37 2.11 -7.28
N LEU A 186 17.88 1.13 -6.53
CA LEU A 186 18.43 1.34 -5.18
C LEU A 186 19.79 2.03 -5.18
N GLU A 187 20.50 2.11 -6.30
CA GLU A 187 21.70 2.94 -6.38
C GLU A 187 21.33 4.43 -6.35
N ARG A 188 20.21 4.79 -6.99
CA ARG A 188 19.67 6.15 -6.96
C ARG A 188 18.94 6.47 -5.65
N PHE A 189 18.19 5.52 -5.12
CA PHE A 189 17.53 5.62 -3.82
C PHE A 189 18.39 4.97 -2.71
N SER A 190 19.68 5.26 -2.69
CA SER A 190 20.58 4.73 -1.67
C SER A 190 20.34 5.44 -0.33
N CYS A 191 20.02 4.70 0.71
CA CYS A 191 19.87 5.18 2.09
C CYS A 191 20.12 4.06 3.09
N ASP A 192 20.39 4.39 4.35
CA ASP A 192 20.59 3.41 5.42
C ASP A 192 19.29 2.73 5.82
N PHE A 193 18.20 3.49 5.85
CA PHE A 193 16.83 3.06 6.08
C PHE A 193 15.86 4.12 5.55
N ALA A 194 14.60 3.73 5.35
CA ALA A 194 13.59 4.64 4.80
C ALA A 194 12.28 4.59 5.59
N TYR A 195 11.30 5.39 5.17
CA TYR A 195 9.95 5.42 5.71
C TYR A 195 8.94 5.50 4.57
N THR A 196 7.87 4.71 4.65
CA THR A 196 6.62 4.98 3.97
C THR A 196 5.67 5.71 4.91
N ILE A 197 4.78 6.53 4.34
CA ILE A 197 3.74 7.26 5.07
C ILE A 197 2.42 6.83 4.44
N ASP A 198 2.04 5.59 4.71
CA ASP A 198 1.00 4.89 3.97
C ASP A 198 0.14 4.03 4.91
N CYS A 199 -0.09 4.57 6.11
CA CYS A 199 -0.99 4.01 7.10
C CYS A 199 -2.07 5.03 7.45
N CYS A 200 -3.14 4.57 8.09
CA CYS A 200 -4.34 5.36 8.27
C CYS A 200 -4.26 6.34 9.45
N GLU A 201 -4.78 5.90 10.58
CA GLU A 201 -5.12 6.76 11.71
C GLU A 201 -3.91 7.40 12.41
N LEU A 202 -4.18 8.55 13.01
CA LEU A 202 -3.21 9.22 13.88
C LEU A 202 -2.57 8.26 14.88
N GLY A 203 -1.25 8.12 14.81
CA GLY A 203 -0.46 7.30 15.71
C GLY A 203 -0.18 5.88 15.22
N GLU A 204 -0.78 5.41 14.14
CA GLU A 204 -0.53 4.08 13.61
C GLU A 204 0.89 3.94 13.03
N VAL A 205 1.48 2.80 13.35
CA VAL A 205 2.77 2.33 12.83
C VAL A 205 2.64 0.85 12.50
N VAL A 206 2.90 0.51 11.26
CA VAL A 206 2.97 -0.88 10.83
C VAL A 206 4.30 -1.47 11.32
N SER A 207 4.22 -2.36 12.29
CA SER A 207 5.38 -3.10 12.82
C SER A 207 5.58 -4.44 12.12
N GLU A 208 4.56 -4.94 11.46
CA GLU A 208 4.57 -6.19 10.70
C GLU A 208 3.43 -6.19 9.67
N ASN A 209 3.61 -6.96 8.61
CA ASN A 209 2.60 -7.20 7.60
C ASN A 209 2.59 -8.66 7.17
N PHE A 210 1.60 -9.09 6.39
CA PHE A 210 1.57 -10.44 5.87
C PHE A 210 2.79 -10.78 4.99
N ASN A 211 3.22 -12.05 5.00
CA ASN A 211 3.83 -12.68 3.85
C ASN A 211 2.73 -12.98 2.83
N ALA A 212 2.99 -12.77 1.57
CA ALA A 212 2.02 -12.88 0.50
C ALA A 212 2.52 -13.75 -0.66
N ALA A 213 1.66 -14.61 -1.15
CA ALA A 213 1.85 -15.30 -2.42
C ALA A 213 0.50 -15.49 -3.12
N SER A 214 0.57 -15.76 -4.42
CA SER A 214 -0.54 -16.31 -5.20
C SER A 214 -0.18 -17.70 -5.70
N CYS A 215 -1.19 -18.50 -5.98
CA CYS A 215 -1.06 -19.78 -6.63
C CYS A 215 -2.10 -19.90 -7.73
N GLU A 216 -1.65 -20.19 -8.93
CA GLU A 216 -2.51 -20.65 -10.02
C GLU A 216 -2.56 -22.18 -10.00
N VAL A 217 -3.77 -22.77 -10.03
CA VAL A 217 -3.97 -24.21 -10.18
C VAL A 217 -4.77 -24.46 -11.44
N VAL A 218 -4.19 -25.26 -12.33
CA VAL A 218 -4.79 -25.61 -13.63
C VAL A 218 -5.19 -27.08 -13.62
N PHE A 219 -6.46 -27.35 -13.92
CA PHE A 219 -7.02 -28.68 -14.01
C PHE A 219 -7.37 -28.96 -15.48
N GLU A 220 -6.71 -29.92 -16.09
CA GLU A 220 -7.01 -30.40 -17.45
C GLU A 220 -7.79 -31.70 -17.39
N GLY A 221 -9.02 -31.65 -17.85
CA GLY A 221 -9.92 -32.81 -17.88
C GLY A 221 -9.77 -33.66 -19.13
N VAL A 222 -10.62 -34.64 -19.25
CA VAL A 222 -10.73 -35.46 -20.45
C VAL A 222 -12.16 -35.40 -21.01
N SER A 223 -12.33 -34.72 -22.15
CA SER A 223 -13.64 -34.59 -22.80
C SER A 223 -14.04 -35.89 -23.47
N ALA A 224 -15.33 -36.21 -23.40
CA ALA A 224 -15.93 -37.35 -24.11
C ALA A 224 -17.40 -37.05 -24.44
N HIS A 225 -17.88 -37.56 -25.56
CA HIS A 225 -19.28 -37.42 -25.91
C HIS A 225 -20.17 -38.15 -24.88
N PRO A 226 -21.29 -37.59 -24.41
CA PRO A 226 -22.15 -38.18 -23.38
C PRO A 226 -22.52 -39.66 -23.63
N MET A 227 -22.68 -40.02 -24.90
CA MET A 227 -22.99 -41.40 -25.29
C MET A 227 -21.90 -42.41 -24.92
N SER A 228 -20.63 -41.97 -24.78
CA SER A 228 -19.46 -42.82 -24.47
C SER A 228 -18.64 -42.31 -23.27
N ALA A 229 -19.19 -41.44 -22.44
CA ALA A 229 -18.49 -40.73 -21.38
C ALA A 229 -18.14 -41.61 -20.17
N LYS A 230 -18.90 -42.70 -19.93
CA LYS A 230 -18.69 -43.59 -18.79
C LYS A 230 -17.27 -44.18 -18.80
N GLY A 231 -16.49 -43.88 -17.74
CA GLY A 231 -15.11 -44.35 -17.57
C GLY A 231 -14.07 -43.64 -18.46
N LYS A 232 -14.47 -42.54 -19.18
CA LYS A 232 -13.59 -41.78 -20.05
C LYS A 232 -13.58 -40.28 -19.70
N LEU A 233 -14.79 -39.68 -19.52
CA LEU A 233 -14.90 -38.26 -19.21
C LEU A 233 -14.30 -37.98 -17.82
N VAL A 234 -13.44 -36.98 -17.75
CA VAL A 234 -12.98 -36.40 -16.51
C VAL A 234 -13.32 -34.90 -16.53
N ASN A 235 -14.23 -34.51 -15.64
CA ASN A 235 -14.73 -33.13 -15.61
C ASN A 235 -13.84 -32.24 -14.74
N PRO A 236 -13.15 -31.26 -15.32
CA PRO A 236 -12.23 -30.38 -14.57
C PRO A 236 -12.95 -29.48 -13.56
N ILE A 237 -14.24 -29.17 -13.76
CA ILE A 237 -15.03 -28.41 -12.78
C ILE A 237 -15.18 -29.21 -11.48
N LEU A 238 -15.45 -30.53 -11.59
CA LEU A 238 -15.53 -31.40 -10.40
C LEU A 238 -14.16 -31.61 -9.75
N MET A 239 -13.09 -31.62 -10.54
CA MET A 239 -11.71 -31.66 -9.99
C MET A 239 -11.42 -30.41 -9.17
N ALA A 240 -11.75 -29.23 -9.67
CA ALA A 240 -11.58 -27.95 -8.95
C ALA A 240 -12.44 -27.91 -7.67
N GLN A 241 -13.69 -28.41 -7.73
CA GLN A 241 -14.55 -28.54 -6.55
C GLN A 241 -13.92 -29.46 -5.49
N ASP A 242 -13.42 -30.63 -5.88
CA ASP A 242 -12.78 -31.58 -4.99
C ASP A 242 -11.48 -31.03 -4.39
N PHE A 243 -10.72 -30.25 -5.16
CA PHE A 243 -9.56 -29.53 -4.67
C PHE A 243 -9.96 -28.50 -3.61
N ILE A 244 -10.91 -27.61 -3.92
CA ILE A 244 -11.38 -26.54 -2.99
C ILE A 244 -11.95 -27.14 -1.71
N SER A 245 -12.64 -28.30 -1.80
CA SER A 245 -13.25 -28.95 -0.63
C SER A 245 -12.25 -29.46 0.42
N GLN A 246 -10.94 -29.48 0.11
CA GLN A 246 -9.89 -29.88 1.05
C GLN A 246 -9.44 -28.72 1.97
N PHE A 247 -9.93 -27.51 1.71
CA PHE A 247 -9.63 -26.34 2.52
C PHE A 247 -10.77 -26.06 3.50
N ASP A 248 -10.38 -25.61 4.70
CA ASP A 248 -11.35 -25.19 5.69
C ASP A 248 -12.02 -23.89 5.25
N ARG A 249 -13.35 -23.86 5.24
CA ARG A 249 -14.12 -22.68 4.87
C ARG A 249 -14.01 -21.52 5.86
N THR A 250 -13.52 -21.78 7.05
CA THR A 250 -13.25 -20.75 8.05
C THR A 250 -11.82 -20.17 7.96
N ASP A 251 -10.95 -20.76 7.14
CA ASP A 251 -9.58 -20.31 6.88
C ASP A 251 -9.54 -19.35 5.66
N THR A 252 -10.40 -18.34 5.69
CA THR A 252 -10.65 -17.38 4.60
C THR A 252 -10.70 -15.94 5.16
N PRO A 253 -10.48 -14.89 4.36
CA PRO A 253 -10.42 -13.52 4.86
C PRO A 253 -11.72 -13.05 5.54
N GLU A 254 -12.88 -13.55 5.12
CA GLU A 254 -14.19 -13.23 5.73
C GLU A 254 -14.43 -13.88 7.09
N HIS A 255 -13.58 -14.84 7.51
CA HIS A 255 -13.68 -15.55 8.77
C HIS A 255 -12.46 -15.38 9.69
N THR A 256 -11.44 -14.63 9.23
CA THR A 256 -10.19 -14.44 9.97
C THR A 256 -9.96 -12.97 10.28
N GLU A 257 -9.38 -12.68 11.44
CA GLU A 257 -9.04 -11.35 11.89
C GLU A 257 -7.63 -11.32 12.50
N ASP A 258 -7.17 -10.16 12.91
CA ASP A 258 -5.87 -9.94 13.55
C ASP A 258 -4.71 -10.60 12.76
N ARG A 259 -3.96 -11.46 13.42
CA ARG A 259 -2.80 -12.17 12.86
C ARG A 259 -3.13 -13.51 12.19
N ALA A 260 -4.40 -13.89 12.13
CA ALA A 260 -4.78 -15.14 11.46
C ALA A 260 -4.53 -15.05 9.95
N GLY A 261 -3.75 -15.99 9.42
CA GLY A 261 -3.55 -16.14 7.97
C GLY A 261 -4.78 -16.73 7.28
N PHE A 262 -4.77 -16.81 5.94
CA PHE A 262 -5.89 -17.33 5.17
C PHE A 262 -5.48 -17.84 3.77
N PHE A 263 -6.40 -18.60 3.17
CA PHE A 263 -6.49 -18.83 1.73
C PHE A 263 -7.68 -18.05 1.16
N TRP A 264 -7.49 -17.39 0.02
CA TRP A 264 -8.58 -16.70 -0.66
C TRP A 264 -8.64 -17.14 -2.11
N MET A 265 -9.69 -17.91 -2.46
CA MET A 265 -9.99 -18.29 -3.84
C MET A 265 -10.62 -17.08 -4.53
N THR A 266 -9.88 -16.41 -5.41
CA THR A 266 -10.28 -15.13 -5.98
C THR A 266 -10.92 -15.24 -7.35
N ASP A 267 -10.57 -16.29 -8.10
CA ASP A 267 -11.12 -16.50 -9.44
C ASP A 267 -11.16 -17.98 -9.79
N LEU A 268 -12.21 -18.41 -10.50
CA LEU A 268 -12.37 -19.75 -11.06
C LEU A 268 -13.00 -19.67 -12.44
N VAL A 269 -12.18 -19.83 -13.47
CA VAL A 269 -12.64 -19.91 -14.85
C VAL A 269 -12.63 -21.36 -15.31
N ALA A 270 -13.78 -21.89 -15.73
CA ALA A 270 -13.90 -23.31 -16.03
C ALA A 270 -14.83 -23.59 -17.19
N ASN A 271 -14.53 -24.68 -17.92
CA ASN A 271 -15.37 -25.28 -18.94
C ASN A 271 -15.27 -26.82 -18.89
N ASP A 272 -15.71 -27.51 -19.90
CA ASP A 272 -15.74 -28.99 -20.01
C ASP A 272 -14.38 -29.64 -20.26
N SER A 273 -13.34 -28.83 -20.54
CA SER A 273 -11.98 -29.32 -20.85
C SER A 273 -10.92 -28.83 -19.87
N LYS A 274 -11.10 -27.62 -19.30
CA LYS A 274 -10.14 -26.97 -18.43
C LYS A 274 -10.81 -26.17 -17.33
N ALA A 275 -10.20 -26.16 -16.14
CA ALA A 275 -10.49 -25.19 -15.08
C ALA A 275 -9.21 -24.54 -14.61
N THR A 276 -9.25 -23.24 -14.31
CA THR A 276 -8.13 -22.48 -13.75
C THR A 276 -8.61 -21.77 -12.51
N LEU A 277 -7.97 -22.02 -11.38
CA LEU A 277 -8.26 -21.43 -10.07
C LEU A 277 -7.12 -20.52 -9.62
N GLN A 278 -7.44 -19.32 -9.15
CA GLN A 278 -6.50 -18.43 -8.51
C GLN A 278 -6.71 -18.46 -6.99
N VAL A 279 -5.61 -18.61 -6.25
CA VAL A 279 -5.61 -18.67 -4.78
C VAL A 279 -4.59 -17.67 -4.25
N LEU A 280 -5.03 -16.73 -3.40
CA LEU A 280 -4.11 -15.90 -2.62
C LEU A 280 -3.83 -16.55 -1.27
N ILE A 281 -2.59 -16.43 -0.83
CA ILE A 281 -2.07 -16.99 0.42
C ILE A 281 -1.51 -15.85 1.26
N ARG A 282 -1.95 -15.76 2.51
CA ARG A 282 -1.47 -14.76 3.48
C ARG A 282 -1.19 -15.39 4.82
N ASP A 283 -0.07 -15.04 5.44
CA ASP A 283 0.23 -15.37 6.84
C ASP A 283 1.30 -14.43 7.38
N PHE A 284 1.26 -14.07 8.66
CA PHE A 284 2.29 -13.26 9.30
C PHE A 284 3.54 -14.07 9.60
N ASP A 285 3.35 -15.32 10.05
CA ASP A 285 4.44 -16.22 10.39
C ASP A 285 4.98 -16.92 9.16
N ASN A 286 6.30 -16.86 8.96
CA ASN A 286 6.95 -17.45 7.76
C ASN A 286 6.82 -18.97 7.72
N ALA A 287 6.86 -19.67 8.87
CA ALA A 287 6.73 -21.15 8.89
C ALA A 287 5.29 -21.55 8.53
N SER A 288 4.30 -20.85 9.06
CA SER A 288 2.87 -21.01 8.72
C SER A 288 2.60 -20.67 7.26
N PHE A 289 3.22 -19.63 6.73
CA PHE A 289 3.12 -19.27 5.32
C PHE A 289 3.67 -20.37 4.38
N ILE A 290 4.82 -20.95 4.72
CA ILE A 290 5.39 -22.10 3.99
C ILE A 290 4.45 -23.30 4.09
N ALA A 291 3.96 -23.62 5.28
CA ALA A 291 3.02 -24.73 5.48
C ALA A 291 1.72 -24.57 4.67
N ARG A 292 1.23 -23.33 4.49
CA ARG A 292 0.09 -23.05 3.59
C ARG A 292 0.40 -23.40 2.13
N LYS A 293 1.56 -23.06 1.62
CA LYS A 293 1.99 -23.44 0.25
C LYS A 293 2.11 -24.96 0.11
N GLU A 294 2.66 -25.65 1.12
CA GLU A 294 2.73 -27.11 1.16
C GLU A 294 1.35 -27.75 1.18
N LYS A 295 0.38 -27.18 1.90
CA LYS A 295 -1.02 -27.65 1.93
C LYS A 295 -1.65 -27.59 0.54
N ILE A 296 -1.42 -26.54 -0.26
CA ILE A 296 -1.88 -26.49 -1.65
C ILE A 296 -1.26 -27.59 -2.48
N THR A 297 0.06 -27.80 -2.37
CA THR A 297 0.78 -28.86 -3.08
C THR A 297 0.25 -30.25 -2.71
N ALA A 298 -0.02 -30.51 -1.44
CA ALA A 298 -0.62 -31.75 -0.96
C ALA A 298 -2.05 -31.96 -1.50
N ALA A 299 -2.85 -30.89 -1.55
CA ALA A 299 -4.20 -30.93 -2.10
C ALA A 299 -4.18 -31.24 -3.62
N VAL A 300 -3.23 -30.69 -4.36
CA VAL A 300 -2.99 -31.03 -5.78
C VAL A 300 -2.70 -32.52 -5.93
N VAL A 301 -1.78 -33.06 -5.12
CA VAL A 301 -1.42 -34.50 -5.15
C VAL A 301 -2.64 -35.38 -4.83
N THR A 302 -3.41 -35.01 -3.80
CA THR A 302 -4.64 -35.74 -3.41
C THR A 302 -5.67 -35.74 -4.54
N THR A 303 -5.91 -34.60 -5.17
CA THR A 303 -6.85 -34.48 -6.29
C THR A 303 -6.35 -35.26 -7.50
N ARG A 304 -5.05 -35.20 -7.84
CA ARG A 304 -4.45 -35.98 -8.93
C ARG A 304 -4.63 -37.48 -8.72
N ASN A 305 -4.47 -37.98 -7.50
CA ASN A 305 -4.68 -39.41 -7.18
C ASN A 305 -6.15 -39.84 -7.37
N ARG A 306 -7.12 -38.93 -7.17
CA ARG A 306 -8.54 -39.19 -7.42
C ARG A 306 -8.87 -39.22 -8.91
N TYR A 307 -8.12 -38.47 -9.72
CA TYR A 307 -8.33 -38.32 -11.17
C TYR A 307 -7.08 -38.72 -11.98
N PRO A 308 -6.67 -40.01 -11.99
CA PRO A 308 -5.36 -40.41 -12.53
C PRO A 308 -5.24 -40.25 -14.06
N SER A 309 -6.32 -40.02 -14.79
CA SER A 309 -6.31 -39.79 -16.24
C SER A 309 -6.29 -38.33 -16.64
N SER A 310 -6.21 -37.43 -15.67
CA SER A 310 -6.17 -35.98 -15.87
C SER A 310 -4.78 -35.40 -15.58
N ASP A 311 -4.56 -34.15 -15.95
CA ASP A 311 -3.39 -33.40 -15.52
C ASP A 311 -3.81 -32.25 -14.59
N ILE A 312 -3.00 -32.02 -13.54
CA ILE A 312 -3.16 -30.89 -12.62
C ILE A 312 -1.79 -30.23 -12.43
N GLN A 313 -1.70 -28.98 -12.79
CA GLN A 313 -0.48 -28.18 -12.62
C GLN A 313 -0.74 -27.07 -11.61
N HIS A 314 0.29 -26.64 -10.89
CA HIS A 314 0.23 -25.47 -10.05
C HIS A 314 1.54 -24.71 -10.07
N SER A 315 1.45 -23.39 -9.91
CA SER A 315 2.60 -22.50 -9.82
C SER A 315 2.37 -21.44 -8.76
N PHE A 316 3.41 -21.13 -7.97
CA PHE A 316 3.40 -20.07 -6.99
C PHE A 316 4.12 -18.83 -7.53
N ALA A 317 3.58 -17.67 -7.20
CA ALA A 317 4.25 -16.40 -7.35
C ALA A 317 4.30 -15.71 -5.99
N ASP A 318 5.51 -15.51 -5.45
CA ASP A 318 5.71 -14.79 -4.19
C ASP A 318 5.46 -13.29 -4.41
N GLY A 319 4.71 -12.69 -3.51
CA GLY A 319 4.38 -11.28 -3.50
C GLY A 319 5.39 -10.46 -2.71
N TYR A 320 5.18 -10.30 -1.44
CA TYR A 320 6.02 -9.57 -0.50
C TYR A 320 6.19 -10.36 0.80
N ARG A 321 7.19 -9.95 1.60
CA ARG A 321 7.51 -10.57 2.90
C ARG A 321 7.08 -9.68 4.06
N ASN A 322 7.00 -10.29 5.24
CA ASN A 322 6.70 -9.56 6.47
C ASN A 322 7.83 -8.57 6.79
N VAL A 323 7.51 -7.29 6.83
CA VAL A 323 8.47 -6.23 7.17
C VAL A 323 9.04 -6.39 8.58
N GLY A 324 8.28 -7.00 9.50
CA GLY A 324 8.69 -7.21 10.88
C GLY A 324 9.97 -8.02 11.04
N ASP A 325 10.23 -8.97 10.13
CA ASP A 325 11.46 -9.76 10.14
C ASP A 325 12.69 -8.84 9.92
N TYR A 326 12.64 -7.95 8.94
CA TYR A 326 13.72 -7.01 8.59
C TYR A 326 13.88 -5.88 9.60
N LEU A 327 12.77 -5.36 10.15
CA LEU A 327 12.81 -4.30 11.17
C LEU A 327 13.36 -4.80 12.52
N SER A 328 13.24 -6.10 12.77
CA SER A 328 13.85 -6.74 13.95
C SER A 328 15.36 -6.89 13.79
N ASP A 329 15.85 -7.15 12.59
CA ASP A 329 17.26 -7.28 12.28
C ASP A 329 17.99 -5.93 12.31
N ASP A 330 17.32 -4.84 11.85
CA ASP A 330 17.82 -3.48 11.95
C ASP A 330 16.78 -2.55 12.59
N PRO A 331 16.82 -2.34 13.92
CA PRO A 331 15.83 -1.56 14.64
C PRO A 331 16.01 -0.04 14.53
N ARG A 332 17.04 0.47 13.82
CA ARG A 332 17.37 1.91 13.78
C ARG A 332 16.20 2.75 13.28
N ALA A 333 15.58 2.36 12.17
CA ALA A 333 14.44 3.05 11.58
C ALA A 333 13.25 3.13 12.56
N MET A 334 12.85 1.98 13.14
CA MET A 334 11.73 1.90 14.07
C MET A 334 12.02 2.67 15.36
N SER A 335 13.24 2.56 15.91
CA SER A 335 13.64 3.27 17.13
C SER A 335 13.59 4.78 16.93
N LEU A 336 14.05 5.27 15.77
CA LEU A 336 14.03 6.69 15.44
C LEU A 336 12.58 7.20 15.27
N LEU A 337 11.72 6.42 14.60
CA LEU A 337 10.31 6.71 14.42
C LEU A 337 9.59 6.85 15.77
N LEU A 338 9.76 5.88 16.68
CA LEU A 338 9.12 5.90 18.00
C LEU A 338 9.60 7.09 18.85
N ARG A 339 10.89 7.47 18.76
CA ARG A 339 11.42 8.69 19.40
C ARG A 339 10.79 9.96 18.80
N ALA A 340 10.56 9.99 17.49
CA ALA A 340 9.89 11.12 16.86
C ALA A 340 8.43 11.24 17.36
N PHE A 341 7.71 10.14 17.47
CA PHE A 341 6.36 10.11 18.06
C PHE A 341 6.33 10.67 19.48
N ASP A 342 7.25 10.25 20.33
CA ASP A 342 7.36 10.75 21.70
C ASP A 342 7.63 12.26 21.74
N SER A 343 8.55 12.73 20.88
CA SER A 343 8.92 14.16 20.79
C SER A 343 7.74 15.07 20.42
N VAL A 344 6.86 14.60 19.51
CA VAL A 344 5.66 15.34 19.07
C VAL A 344 4.40 14.98 19.89
N LYS A 345 4.56 14.16 20.94
CA LYS A 345 3.48 13.72 21.85
C LYS A 345 2.34 13.00 21.14
N VAL A 346 2.67 12.18 20.17
CA VAL A 346 1.76 11.24 19.53
C VAL A 346 2.00 9.87 20.12
N LYS A 347 0.95 9.24 20.64
CA LYS A 347 1.05 7.88 21.18
C LYS A 347 1.11 6.87 20.03
N PRO A 348 2.16 6.04 19.90
CA PRO A 348 2.24 5.05 18.85
C PRO A 348 1.20 3.94 19.06
N LYS A 349 0.55 3.51 17.96
CA LYS A 349 -0.34 2.36 17.86
C LYS A 349 0.35 1.37 16.91
N LEU A 350 1.06 0.39 17.44
CA LEU A 350 1.65 -0.67 16.62
C LEU A 350 0.54 -1.56 16.07
N ILE A 351 0.50 -1.71 14.76
CA ILE A 351 -0.50 -2.52 14.09
C ILE A 351 0.15 -3.61 13.23
N SER A 352 -0.55 -4.73 13.11
CA SER A 352 -0.26 -5.83 12.19
C SER A 352 -1.10 -5.62 10.94
N MET A 353 -0.47 -5.22 9.82
CA MET A 353 -1.18 -4.88 8.59
C MET A 353 -1.51 -6.14 7.78
N ARG A 354 -2.78 -6.35 7.46
CA ARG A 354 -3.25 -7.49 6.65
C ARG A 354 -3.07 -7.28 5.13
N GLY A 355 -2.16 -6.43 4.73
CA GLY A 355 -1.78 -6.09 3.35
C GLY A 355 -0.27 -5.99 3.20
N GLY A 356 0.20 -5.37 2.13
CA GLY A 356 1.59 -5.02 1.89
C GLY A 356 1.73 -3.54 1.62
N THR A 357 2.94 -3.02 1.67
CA THR A 357 3.31 -1.66 1.30
C THR A 357 4.63 -1.66 0.55
N ASP A 358 4.97 -0.56 -0.10
CA ASP A 358 6.29 -0.34 -0.71
C ASP A 358 7.43 -0.60 0.29
N GLY A 359 7.20 -0.30 1.58
CA GLY A 359 8.15 -0.56 2.65
C GLY A 359 8.51 -2.03 2.83
N ALA A 360 7.58 -2.96 2.57
CA ALA A 360 7.87 -4.39 2.61
C ALA A 360 8.83 -4.80 1.49
N VAL A 361 8.64 -4.25 0.28
CA VAL A 361 9.54 -4.50 -0.87
C VAL A 361 10.94 -3.92 -0.62
N LEU A 362 11.02 -2.70 -0.10
CA LEU A 362 12.32 -2.07 0.20
C LEU A 362 13.06 -2.82 1.30
N SER A 363 12.35 -3.25 2.35
CA SER A 363 12.96 -4.02 3.45
C SER A 363 13.51 -5.35 2.96
N GLU A 364 12.77 -6.09 2.12
CA GLU A 364 13.26 -7.32 1.47
C GLU A 364 14.50 -7.07 0.60
N ARG A 365 14.61 -5.88 -0.02
CA ARG A 365 15.74 -5.45 -0.84
C ARG A 365 16.90 -4.83 -0.05
N GLY A 366 16.83 -4.87 1.30
CA GLY A 366 17.91 -4.47 2.21
C GLY A 366 17.84 -3.05 2.74
N ILE A 367 16.74 -2.33 2.56
CA ILE A 367 16.50 -1.00 3.14
C ILE A 367 15.34 -1.10 4.15
N PRO A 368 15.61 -1.24 5.46
CA PRO A 368 14.56 -1.32 6.48
C PRO A 368 13.62 -0.12 6.41
N THR A 369 12.33 -0.37 6.15
CA THR A 369 11.36 0.69 5.83
C THR A 369 10.04 0.46 6.58
N PRO A 370 9.91 0.96 7.83
CA PRO A 370 8.62 0.96 8.53
C PRO A 370 7.63 1.90 7.86
N ASN A 371 6.34 1.63 8.08
CA ASN A 371 5.25 2.44 7.58
C ASN A 371 4.55 3.18 8.73
N MET A 372 4.25 4.47 8.54
CA MET A 372 3.58 5.31 9.52
C MET A 372 2.32 5.98 8.94
N PHE A 373 1.52 6.56 9.81
CA PHE A 373 0.23 7.16 9.48
C PHE A 373 0.34 8.41 8.60
N THR A 374 -0.62 8.56 7.68
CA THR A 374 -0.95 9.84 7.01
C THR A 374 -1.84 10.72 7.90
N GLY A 375 -2.67 10.10 8.70
CA GLY A 375 -3.74 10.68 9.50
C GLY A 375 -5.11 10.63 8.82
N ALA A 376 -5.22 9.99 7.66
CA ALA A 376 -6.49 9.81 6.96
C ALA A 376 -7.23 8.56 7.46
N TYR A 377 -8.46 8.41 7.02
CA TYR A 377 -9.36 7.33 7.40
C TYR A 377 -10.08 6.79 6.17
N ASN A 378 -10.52 5.54 6.23
CA ASN A 378 -11.37 4.90 5.22
C ASN A 378 -10.75 4.88 3.82
N PHE A 379 -9.47 4.51 3.72
CA PHE A 379 -8.79 4.30 2.44
C PHE A 379 -9.60 3.42 1.50
N HIS A 380 -9.43 3.61 0.20
CA HIS A 380 -10.15 2.88 -0.86
C HIS A 380 -11.68 3.05 -0.79
N SER A 381 -12.16 4.16 -0.26
CA SER A 381 -13.58 4.46 -0.10
C SER A 381 -13.93 5.87 -0.57
N ARG A 382 -15.16 6.06 -1.07
CA ARG A 382 -15.74 7.39 -1.28
C ARG A 382 -15.91 8.20 0.00
N PHE A 383 -15.80 7.54 1.15
CA PHE A 383 -15.89 8.12 2.48
C PHE A 383 -14.52 8.31 3.13
N GLU A 384 -13.47 8.28 2.33
CA GLU A 384 -12.12 8.63 2.76
C GLU A 384 -12.09 10.09 3.22
N PHE A 385 -11.49 10.32 4.39
CA PHE A 385 -11.35 11.66 4.95
C PHE A 385 -10.02 11.86 5.65
N LEU A 386 -9.53 13.11 5.63
CA LEU A 386 -8.24 13.50 6.22
C LEU A 386 -8.45 14.71 7.16
N PRO A 387 -8.44 14.51 8.48
CA PRO A 387 -8.45 15.60 9.44
C PRO A 387 -7.15 16.43 9.36
N ILE A 388 -7.29 17.74 9.16
CA ILE A 388 -6.13 18.63 9.03
C ILE A 388 -5.19 18.55 10.26
N PRO A 389 -5.67 18.45 11.52
CA PRO A 389 -4.79 18.30 12.66
C PRO A 389 -3.97 17.00 12.65
N ALA A 390 -4.54 15.88 12.17
CA ALA A 390 -3.81 14.61 12.02
C ALA A 390 -2.75 14.71 10.93
N PHE A 391 -3.08 15.34 9.82
CA PHE A 391 -2.14 15.61 8.73
C PHE A 391 -0.95 16.45 9.18
N VAL A 392 -1.19 17.51 9.98
CA VAL A 392 -0.12 18.31 10.59
C VAL A 392 0.73 17.47 11.54
N LYS A 393 0.12 16.59 12.34
CA LYS A 393 0.86 15.69 13.23
C LYS A 393 1.76 14.72 12.48
N SER A 394 1.30 14.19 11.35
CA SER A 394 2.13 13.37 10.48
C SER A 394 3.35 14.15 9.96
N PHE A 395 3.16 15.40 9.54
CA PHE A 395 4.25 16.28 9.15
C PHE A 395 5.26 16.54 10.30
N GLU A 396 4.76 16.79 11.51
CA GLU A 396 5.62 17.01 12.68
C GLU A 396 6.50 15.77 12.97
N VAL A 397 5.95 14.56 12.82
CA VAL A 397 6.72 13.31 12.96
C VAL A 397 7.80 13.24 11.90
N VAL A 398 7.46 13.43 10.61
CA VAL A 398 8.40 13.37 9.48
C VAL A 398 9.55 14.37 9.66
N ALA A 399 9.24 15.63 10.02
CA ALA A 399 10.25 16.66 10.28
C ALA A 399 11.14 16.30 11.48
N THR A 400 10.55 15.73 12.53
CA THR A 400 11.28 15.31 13.73
C THR A 400 12.22 14.13 13.46
N ILE A 401 11.83 13.18 12.59
CA ILE A 401 12.72 12.10 12.14
C ILE A 401 14.01 12.68 11.55
N CYS A 402 13.90 13.66 10.65
CA CYS A 402 15.07 14.30 10.03
C CYS A 402 15.97 14.97 11.07
N GLN A 403 15.39 15.70 12.04
CA GLN A 403 16.13 16.36 13.11
C GLN A 403 16.86 15.37 14.04
N LEU A 404 16.15 14.31 14.44
CA LEU A 404 16.71 13.27 15.32
C LEU A 404 17.79 12.43 14.62
N ALA A 405 17.61 12.11 13.33
CA ALA A 405 18.62 11.42 12.52
C ALA A 405 19.93 12.21 12.49
N ALA A 406 19.87 13.53 12.36
CA ALA A 406 21.04 14.39 12.37
C ALA A 406 21.85 14.38 13.69
N THR A 407 21.24 13.94 14.80
CA THR A 407 21.89 13.89 16.13
C THR A 407 22.36 12.47 16.50
N GLN A 408 22.09 11.46 15.68
CA GLN A 408 22.63 10.10 15.87
C GLN A 408 24.13 10.10 15.51
N ARG A 409 24.92 9.46 16.36
CA ARG A 409 26.36 9.20 16.14
C ARG A 409 26.56 7.73 15.84
#